data_6bac211fe0667bbea0c9691edf18092d
#
_entry.id   6bac211fe0667bbea0c9691edf18092d
#
_cell.length_a   1.000
_cell.length_b   1.000
_cell.length_c   1.000
_cell.angle_alpha   90.00
_cell.angle_beta   90.00
_cell.angle_gamma   90.00
#
_symmetry.space_group_name_H-M   'P 1'
#
loop_
_entity.id
_entity.type
_entity.pdbx_description
1 polymer ?
#
loop_
_entity_poly.entity_id
_entity_poly.type
_entity_poly.pdbx_seq_one_letter_code
_entity_poly.pdbx_strand_id
1 'polypeptide(L)'
;MRKEYLRYLRLQRGVSKNTLEAYARDLDKLLVFLEHEGKRVEDVQLSDLQSFAAGLHDIGIGARSQCRILSGVRSFYRFLVMDGYI
;
A
#
# COMPACT_ATOMS: atom_id res chain seq x y z
N MET A 1 3.76 -8.43 8.17
CA MET A 1 4.14 -7.19 7.46
C MET A 1 3.16 -6.05 7.68
N ARG A 2 1.87 -6.28 7.44
CA ARG A 2 0.87 -5.23 7.60
C ARG A 2 0.85 -4.66 9.01
N LYS A 3 0.82 -5.53 10.01
CA LYS A 3 0.75 -5.16 11.41
C LYS A 3 1.99 -4.35 11.83
N GLU A 4 3.16 -4.79 11.42
CA GLU A 4 4.43 -4.14 11.73
C GLU A 4 4.53 -2.77 11.06
N TYR A 5 4.05 -2.65 9.83
CA TYR A 5 4.03 -1.38 9.12
C TYR A 5 3.11 -0.37 9.81
N LEU A 6 1.90 -0.80 10.20
CA LEU A 6 0.96 0.09 10.89
C LEU A 6 1.50 0.53 12.25
N ARG A 7 2.18 -0.36 12.95
CA ARG A 7 2.85 -0.04 14.21
C ARG A 7 3.96 0.99 13.99
N TYR A 8 4.75 0.82 12.93
CA TYR A 8 5.79 1.76 12.55
C TYR A 8 5.20 3.16 12.31
N LEU A 9 4.12 3.26 11.55
CA LEU A 9 3.48 4.55 11.28
C LEU A 9 2.99 5.21 12.56
N ARG A 10 2.40 4.44 13.46
CA ARG A 10 1.86 4.97 14.71
C ARG A 10 2.96 5.44 15.66
N LEU A 11 4.00 4.62 15.84
CA LEU A 11 5.02 4.85 16.86
C LEU A 11 6.16 5.73 16.40
N GLN A 12 6.63 5.56 15.17
CA GLN A 12 7.81 6.28 14.67
C GLN A 12 7.44 7.50 13.84
N ARG A 13 6.37 7.42 13.06
CA ARG A 13 5.94 8.53 12.22
C ARG A 13 4.89 9.40 12.90
N GLY A 14 4.31 8.94 13.99
CA GLY A 14 3.36 9.73 14.77
C GLY A 14 2.09 10.11 14.04
N VAL A 15 1.66 9.31 13.06
CA VAL A 15 0.44 9.63 12.30
C VAL A 15 -0.80 9.52 13.18
N SER A 16 -1.80 10.35 12.89
CA SER A 16 -3.06 10.33 13.64
C SER A 16 -3.82 9.03 13.40
N LYS A 17 -4.78 8.72 14.28
CA LYS A 17 -5.61 7.53 14.15
C LYS A 17 -6.35 7.50 12.81
N ASN A 18 -6.93 8.64 12.41
CA ASN A 18 -7.65 8.72 11.13
C ASN A 18 -6.74 8.47 9.94
N THR A 19 -5.54 9.04 9.96
CA THR A 19 -4.54 8.84 8.92
C THR A 19 -4.08 7.39 8.89
N LEU A 20 -3.87 6.79 10.06
CA LEU A 20 -3.48 5.38 10.17
C LEU A 20 -4.53 4.47 9.55
N GLU A 21 -5.80 4.71 9.83
CA GLU A 21 -6.91 3.94 9.26
C GLU A 21 -6.98 4.08 7.74
N ALA A 22 -6.71 5.29 7.22
CA ALA A 22 -6.67 5.51 5.78
C ALA A 22 -5.55 4.72 5.12
N TYR A 23 -4.35 4.74 5.71
CA TYR A 23 -3.23 3.95 5.21
C TYR A 23 -3.53 2.45 5.25
N ALA A 24 -4.19 1.98 6.32
CA ALA A 24 -4.55 0.58 6.43
C ALA A 24 -5.51 0.16 5.32
N ARG A 25 -6.53 0.97 5.05
CA ARG A 25 -7.49 0.69 3.97
C ARG A 25 -6.82 0.68 2.61
N ASP A 26 -5.91 1.63 2.37
CA ASP A 26 -5.21 1.73 1.10
C ASP A 26 -4.29 0.53 0.89
N LEU A 27 -3.59 0.12 1.94
CA LEU A 27 -2.74 -1.07 1.88
C LEU A 27 -3.56 -2.32 1.61
N ASP A 28 -4.73 -2.46 2.25
CA ASP A 28 -5.59 -3.61 2.04
C ASP A 28 -6.04 -3.73 0.58
N LYS A 29 -6.25 -2.62 -0.12
CA LYS A 29 -6.57 -2.65 -1.55
C LYS A 29 -5.46 -3.32 -2.35
N LEU A 30 -4.21 -2.97 -2.04
CA LEU A 30 -3.06 -3.59 -2.70
C LEU A 30 -2.97 -5.08 -2.37
N LEU A 31 -3.13 -5.44 -1.10
CA LEU A 31 -3.01 -6.83 -0.68
C LEU A 31 -4.06 -7.72 -1.32
N VAL A 32 -5.29 -7.24 -1.45
CA VAL A 32 -6.36 -7.97 -2.14
C VAL A 32 -6.02 -8.13 -3.62
N PHE A 33 -5.52 -7.08 -4.26
CA PHE A 33 -5.12 -7.16 -5.66
C PHE A 33 -4.03 -8.21 -5.87
N LEU A 34 -3.01 -8.22 -5.02
CA LEU A 34 -1.90 -9.18 -5.12
C LEU A 34 -2.39 -10.61 -4.89
N GLU A 35 -3.32 -10.81 -3.98
CA GLU A 35 -3.92 -12.11 -3.73
C GLU A 35 -4.62 -12.63 -4.99
N HIS A 36 -5.39 -11.77 -5.67
CA HIS A 36 -6.03 -12.11 -6.94
C HIS A 36 -5.03 -12.47 -8.04
N GLU A 37 -3.89 -11.77 -8.04
CA GLU A 37 -2.86 -12.02 -9.05
C GLU A 37 -1.94 -13.20 -8.68
N GLY A 38 -2.12 -13.77 -7.50
CA GLY A 38 -1.27 -14.86 -7.02
C GLY A 38 0.17 -14.43 -6.79
N LYS A 39 0.40 -13.18 -6.44
CA LYS A 39 1.74 -12.64 -6.22
C LYS A 39 1.98 -12.30 -4.77
N ARG A 40 3.22 -12.51 -4.34
CA ARG A 40 3.65 -12.10 -3.01
C ARG A 40 4.12 -10.65 -3.05
N VAL A 41 4.06 -9.99 -1.89
CA VAL A 41 4.48 -8.58 -1.74
C VAL A 41 5.90 -8.37 -2.27
N GLU A 42 6.81 -9.29 -1.98
CA GLU A 42 8.22 -9.17 -2.37
C GLU A 42 8.46 -9.41 -3.86
N ASP A 43 7.49 -9.92 -4.60
CA ASP A 43 7.63 -10.24 -6.02
C ASP A 43 6.97 -9.20 -6.94
N VAL A 44 6.50 -8.08 -6.37
CA VAL A 44 5.81 -7.04 -7.12
C VAL A 44 6.78 -6.27 -8.01
N GLN A 45 6.38 -6.07 -9.26
CA GLN A 45 7.13 -5.30 -10.25
C GLN A 45 6.37 -4.04 -10.64
N LEU A 46 7.01 -3.14 -11.36
CA LEU A 46 6.38 -1.91 -11.82
C LEU A 46 5.11 -2.19 -12.62
N SER A 47 5.14 -3.19 -13.50
CA SER A 47 3.97 -3.57 -14.30
C SER A 47 2.78 -3.97 -13.43
N ASP A 48 3.03 -4.60 -12.28
CA ASP A 48 1.98 -4.98 -11.33
C ASP A 48 1.34 -3.73 -10.72
N LEU A 49 2.14 -2.75 -10.37
CA LEU A 49 1.63 -1.49 -9.81
C LEU A 49 0.86 -0.69 -10.84
N GLN A 50 1.28 -0.74 -12.11
CA GLN A 50 0.54 -0.11 -13.21
C GLN A 50 -0.83 -0.77 -13.39
N SER A 51 -0.88 -2.09 -13.33
CA SER A 51 -2.14 -2.84 -13.40
C SER A 51 -3.04 -2.53 -12.20
N PHE A 52 -2.46 -2.40 -11.02
CA PHE A 52 -3.19 -2.02 -9.82
C PHE A 52 -3.80 -0.63 -9.98
N ALA A 53 -3.03 0.34 -10.47
CA ALA A 53 -3.52 1.70 -10.70
C ALA A 53 -4.65 1.74 -11.75
N ALA A 54 -4.51 0.97 -12.82
CA ALA A 54 -5.55 0.84 -13.83
C ALA A 54 -6.84 0.28 -13.24
N GLY A 55 -6.72 -0.73 -12.38
CA GLY A 55 -7.87 -1.31 -11.68
C GLY A 55 -8.58 -0.30 -10.78
N LEU A 56 -7.83 0.55 -10.09
CA LEU A 56 -8.41 1.61 -9.27
C LEU A 56 -9.21 2.59 -10.13
N HIS A 57 -8.67 2.96 -11.28
CA HIS A 57 -9.35 3.83 -12.22
C HIS A 57 -10.66 3.19 -12.71
N ASP A 58 -10.61 1.91 -13.07
CA ASP A 58 -11.75 1.18 -13.61
C ASP A 58 -12.93 1.08 -12.64
N ILE A 59 -12.65 1.04 -11.33
CA ILE A 59 -13.71 0.99 -10.31
C ILE A 59 -14.13 2.38 -9.86
N GLY A 60 -13.67 3.44 -10.54
CA GLY A 60 -14.14 4.79 -10.30
C GLY A 60 -13.38 5.58 -9.24
N ILE A 61 -12.20 5.12 -8.84
CA ILE A 61 -11.37 5.88 -7.90
C ILE A 61 -10.79 7.10 -8.61
N GLY A 62 -11.04 8.29 -8.09
CA GLY A 62 -10.56 9.53 -8.69
C GLY A 62 -9.05 9.71 -8.60
N ALA A 63 -8.51 10.61 -9.43
CA ALA A 63 -7.07 10.81 -9.55
C ALA A 63 -6.40 11.17 -8.22
N ARG A 64 -7.02 12.03 -7.41
CA ARG A 64 -6.48 12.42 -6.10
C ARG A 64 -6.36 11.22 -5.17
N SER A 65 -7.39 10.39 -5.12
CA SER A 65 -7.39 9.20 -4.29
C SER A 65 -6.39 8.17 -4.78
N GLN A 66 -6.25 8.02 -6.10
CA GLN A 66 -5.22 7.15 -6.68
C GLN A 66 -3.83 7.58 -6.25
N CYS A 67 -3.53 8.88 -6.32
CA CYS A 67 -2.23 9.41 -5.88
C CYS A 67 -1.98 9.11 -4.41
N ARG A 68 -2.99 9.29 -3.56
CA ARG A 68 -2.87 8.99 -2.13
C ARG A 68 -2.58 7.51 -1.90
N ILE A 69 -3.33 6.63 -2.57
CA ILE A 69 -3.17 5.18 -2.43
C ILE A 69 -1.77 4.76 -2.88
N LEU A 70 -1.32 5.26 -4.02
CA LEU A 70 0.01 4.92 -4.54
C LEU A 70 1.13 5.46 -3.66
N SER A 71 0.93 6.64 -3.04
CA SER A 71 1.87 7.16 -2.06
C SER A 71 1.96 6.26 -0.83
N GLY A 72 0.82 5.74 -0.37
CA GLY A 72 0.77 4.77 0.72
C GLY A 72 1.51 3.48 0.38
N VAL A 73 1.32 2.98 -0.84
CA VAL A 73 2.03 1.79 -1.34
C VAL A 73 3.54 2.04 -1.33
N ARG A 74 3.97 3.20 -1.82
CA ARG A 74 5.40 3.56 -1.83
C ARG A 74 5.97 3.60 -0.41
N SER A 75 5.22 4.18 0.52
CA SER A 75 5.61 4.24 1.94
C SER A 75 5.76 2.84 2.52
N PHE A 76 4.84 1.95 2.21
CA PHE A 76 4.89 0.56 2.66
C PHE A 76 6.14 -0.15 2.17
N TYR A 77 6.45 -0.04 0.88
CA TYR A 77 7.65 -0.68 0.32
C TYR A 77 8.93 -0.08 0.88
N ARG A 78 8.96 1.22 1.12
CA ARG A 78 10.11 1.86 1.77
C ARG A 78 10.34 1.27 3.17
N PHE A 79 9.26 1.05 3.92
CA PHE A 79 9.34 0.40 5.22
C PHE A 79 9.89 -1.02 5.11
N LEU A 80 9.41 -1.79 4.14
CA LEU A 80 9.87 -3.18 3.95
C LEU A 80 11.37 -3.25 3.68
N VAL A 81 11.88 -2.31 2.89
CA VAL A 81 13.33 -2.24 2.61
C VAL A 81 14.09 -1.86 3.90
N MET A 82 13.63 -0.85 4.61
CA MET A 82 14.27 -0.38 5.85
C MET A 82 14.37 -1.48 6.91
N ASP A 83 13.30 -2.25 7.05
CA ASP A 83 13.21 -3.29 8.10
C ASP A 83 13.71 -4.66 7.63
N GLY A 84 14.26 -4.74 6.43
CA GLY A 84 14.90 -5.96 5.95
C GLY A 84 13.95 -7.06 5.52
N TYR A 85 12.68 -6.74 5.23
CA TYR A 85 11.74 -7.73 4.71
C TYR A 85 12.01 -8.07 3.24
N ILE A 86 12.57 -7.13 2.51
CA ILE A 86 12.91 -7.34 1.10
C ILE A 86 14.25 -6.68 0.74
#